data_e3fd0c2859ad7170c64f9d4dc8eb1f0e
#
_entry.id   e3fd0c2859ad7170c64f9d4dc8eb1f0e
#
_cell.length_a   1.000
_cell.length_b   1.000
_cell.length_c   1.000
_cell.angle_alpha   90.00
_cell.angle_beta   90.00
_cell.angle_gamma   90.00
#
_symmetry.space_group_name_H-M   'P 1'
#
loop_
_entity.id
_entity.type
_entity.pdbx_description
1 polymer ?
#
loop_
_entity_poly.entity_id
_entity_poly.type
_entity_poly.pdbx_seq_one_letter_code
_entity_poly.pdbx_strand_id
1 'polypeptide(L)'
;MTGDIFKKLKFSKIVGHNPKEKILSIAEVFAECRPKARGEELGFEFGHVLYYDDRLDDSFQIATIIHELTHFLLFDIIESLLCDVFQVKQSSTLEGFVWYCLSNDLALMNEYCAHTVEGRFIPHGYQNYASFENLLEETTFDDEKIGILMVLGNTFAGEIIGQLEDYIDHDLREAIKLQYKKDLKNPDYKSIGYESMDSVKMDVKNQIIFNYLFDSFDEASDVNNRENLEFLKEGIKNRV
;
A
#
# COMPACT_ATOMS: atom_id res chain seq x y z
N MET A 1 9.38 2.78 17.91
CA MET A 1 8.82 1.41 17.90
C MET A 1 8.61 0.82 16.49
N THR A 2 8.56 1.62 15.43
CA THR A 2 8.64 1.11 14.04
C THR A 2 9.81 0.16 13.77
N GLY A 3 10.86 0.20 14.59
CA GLY A 3 12.00 -0.71 14.47
C GLY A 3 11.77 -2.18 14.80
N ASP A 4 10.65 -2.56 15.45
CA ASP A 4 10.44 -3.95 15.86
C ASP A 4 9.73 -4.80 14.80
N ILE A 5 8.85 -4.21 14.00
CA ILE A 5 8.18 -4.90 12.89
C ILE A 5 9.24 -5.34 11.88
N PHE A 6 10.15 -4.44 11.53
CA PHE A 6 11.22 -4.69 10.57
C PHE A 6 12.40 -5.51 11.11
N LYS A 7 12.57 -5.60 12.44
CA LYS A 7 13.54 -6.53 13.03
C LYS A 7 13.20 -8.01 12.78
N LYS A 8 11.91 -8.34 12.64
CA LYS A 8 11.48 -9.71 12.33
C LYS A 8 12.04 -10.22 11.00
N LEU A 9 12.12 -9.35 10.00
CA LEU A 9 12.67 -9.71 8.68
C LEU A 9 14.17 -10.04 8.70
N LYS A 10 14.97 -9.34 9.47
CA LYS A 10 16.44 -9.56 9.52
C LYS A 10 16.84 -10.98 9.93
N PHE A 11 15.96 -11.70 10.61
CA PHE A 11 16.20 -13.04 11.12
C PHE A 11 15.44 -14.15 10.37
N SER A 12 14.53 -13.78 9.45
CA SER A 12 13.80 -14.76 8.66
C SER A 12 14.59 -15.11 7.40
N LYS A 13 14.68 -16.39 7.12
CA LYS A 13 15.25 -16.87 5.87
C LYS A 13 14.16 -16.77 4.79
N ILE A 14 14.36 -15.87 3.84
CA ILE A 14 13.52 -15.81 2.66
C ILE A 14 13.78 -17.07 1.84
N VAL A 15 12.75 -17.88 1.66
CA VAL A 15 12.79 -19.14 0.93
C VAL A 15 11.96 -19.05 -0.34
N GLY A 16 12.29 -19.87 -1.33
CA GLY A 16 11.53 -19.96 -2.57
C GLY A 16 12.46 -20.19 -3.78
N HIS A 17 11.94 -20.90 -4.78
CA HIS A 17 12.67 -21.23 -6.00
C HIS A 17 12.37 -20.25 -7.14
N ASN A 18 11.25 -19.54 -7.06
CA ASN A 18 10.81 -18.58 -8.05
C ASN A 18 10.46 -17.23 -7.37
N PRO A 19 10.29 -16.13 -8.12
CA PRO A 19 10.03 -14.81 -7.56
C PRO A 19 8.73 -14.76 -6.76
N LYS A 20 7.65 -15.45 -7.15
CA LYS A 20 6.39 -15.50 -6.39
C LYS A 20 6.58 -16.12 -5.00
N GLU A 21 7.24 -17.28 -4.93
CA GLU A 21 7.50 -17.95 -3.64
C GLU A 21 8.35 -17.07 -2.71
N LYS A 22 9.31 -16.32 -3.26
CA LYS A 22 10.13 -15.39 -2.47
C LYS A 22 9.30 -14.22 -1.95
N ILE A 23 8.47 -13.61 -2.77
CA ILE A 23 7.57 -12.52 -2.35
C ILE A 23 6.58 -13.03 -1.31
N LEU A 24 5.98 -14.21 -1.52
CA LEU A 24 5.10 -14.83 -0.53
C LEU A 24 5.84 -15.07 0.79
N SER A 25 7.06 -15.59 0.75
CA SER A 25 7.89 -15.80 1.95
C SER A 25 8.23 -14.49 2.67
N ILE A 26 8.38 -13.39 1.95
CA ILE A 26 8.53 -12.05 2.56
C ILE A 26 7.24 -11.64 3.25
N ALA A 27 6.10 -11.76 2.58
CA ALA A 27 4.80 -11.39 3.14
C ALA A 27 4.44 -12.23 4.39
N GLU A 28 4.73 -13.54 4.38
CA GLU A 28 4.49 -14.46 5.49
C GLU A 28 5.27 -14.13 6.78
N VAL A 29 6.27 -13.27 6.70
CA VAL A 29 6.95 -12.76 7.90
C VAL A 29 6.05 -11.83 8.70
N PHE A 30 5.18 -11.10 8.02
CA PHE A 30 4.32 -10.07 8.62
C PHE A 30 2.90 -10.57 8.86
N ALA A 31 2.33 -11.22 7.85
CA ALA A 31 0.93 -11.65 7.83
C ALA A 31 0.82 -13.13 7.46
N GLU A 32 -0.23 -13.78 7.91
CA GLU A 32 -0.59 -15.10 7.39
C GLU A 32 -1.11 -14.92 5.96
N CYS A 33 -0.50 -15.61 4.98
CA CYS A 33 -0.91 -15.54 3.58
C CYS A 33 -1.73 -16.78 3.21
N ARG A 34 -2.90 -16.57 2.59
CA ARG A 34 -3.80 -17.67 2.20
C ARG A 34 -4.30 -17.51 0.76
N PRO A 35 -4.22 -18.55 -0.05
CA PRO A 35 -4.87 -18.55 -1.35
C PRO A 35 -6.39 -18.56 -1.16
N LYS A 36 -7.10 -17.61 -1.77
CA LYS A 36 -8.55 -17.53 -1.75
C LYS A 36 -9.08 -16.71 -2.92
N ALA A 37 -9.78 -17.37 -3.82
CA ALA A 37 -10.51 -16.67 -4.86
C ALA A 37 -11.81 -16.08 -4.31
N ARG A 38 -12.08 -14.81 -4.58
CA ARG A 38 -13.29 -14.11 -4.17
C ARG A 38 -13.83 -13.25 -5.30
N GLY A 39 -14.66 -13.87 -6.16
CA GLY A 39 -15.27 -13.15 -7.27
C GLY A 39 -14.25 -12.55 -8.22
N GLU A 40 -14.31 -11.24 -8.42
CA GLU A 40 -13.39 -10.45 -9.25
C GLU A 40 -12.23 -9.83 -8.45
N GLU A 41 -12.25 -9.93 -7.12
CA GLU A 41 -11.16 -9.43 -6.28
C GLU A 41 -9.90 -10.27 -6.48
N LEU A 42 -8.78 -9.61 -6.76
CA LEU A 42 -7.47 -10.25 -6.96
C LEU A 42 -6.83 -10.66 -5.62
N GLY A 43 -7.06 -9.87 -4.59
CA GLY A 43 -6.62 -10.07 -3.22
C GLY A 43 -7.43 -9.21 -2.25
N PHE A 44 -7.24 -9.40 -0.98
CA PHE A 44 -7.77 -8.57 0.08
C PHE A 44 -7.08 -8.90 1.41
N GLU A 45 -7.03 -7.94 2.29
CA GLU A 45 -6.55 -8.09 3.66
C GLU A 45 -7.75 -8.16 4.62
N PHE A 46 -7.71 -9.04 5.58
CA PHE A 46 -8.70 -9.13 6.65
C PHE A 46 -8.07 -9.66 7.93
N GLY A 47 -7.95 -8.78 8.92
CA GLY A 47 -7.55 -9.15 10.27
C GLY A 47 -6.22 -9.92 10.35
N HIS A 48 -5.13 -9.37 9.86
CA HIS A 48 -3.79 -9.99 9.83
C HIS A 48 -3.63 -11.19 8.86
N VAL A 49 -4.62 -11.44 8.01
CA VAL A 49 -4.54 -12.47 6.96
C VAL A 49 -4.63 -11.79 5.60
N LEU A 50 -3.61 -12.01 4.80
CA LEU A 50 -3.52 -11.58 3.42
C LEU A 50 -4.06 -12.69 2.52
N TYR A 51 -5.02 -12.35 1.67
CA TYR A 51 -5.60 -13.29 0.71
C TYR A 51 -5.19 -12.90 -0.72
N TYR A 52 -4.93 -13.90 -1.56
CA TYR A 52 -4.62 -13.72 -2.98
C TYR A 52 -5.25 -14.82 -3.82
N ASP A 53 -5.56 -14.54 -5.09
CA ASP A 53 -6.12 -15.53 -6.00
C ASP A 53 -4.99 -16.36 -6.65
N ASP A 54 -4.80 -17.59 -6.22
CA ASP A 54 -3.77 -18.51 -6.69
C ASP A 54 -4.04 -19.09 -8.09
N ARG A 55 -5.21 -18.77 -8.69
CA ARG A 55 -5.56 -19.14 -10.06
C ARG A 55 -4.99 -18.18 -11.11
N LEU A 56 -4.50 -17.02 -10.66
CA LEU A 56 -3.88 -16.01 -11.50
C LEU A 56 -2.46 -16.42 -11.88
N ASP A 57 -1.95 -15.85 -12.95
CA ASP A 57 -0.53 -15.99 -13.31
C ASP A 57 0.38 -15.46 -12.21
N ASP A 58 1.57 -16.02 -12.07
CA ASP A 58 2.50 -15.69 -10.99
C ASP A 58 2.83 -14.20 -10.92
N SER A 59 2.88 -13.50 -12.05
CA SER A 59 3.13 -12.06 -12.08
C SER A 59 2.01 -11.25 -11.40
N PHE A 60 0.74 -11.62 -11.61
CA PHE A 60 -0.39 -11.00 -10.92
C PHE A 60 -0.39 -11.30 -9.43
N GLN A 61 -0.11 -12.55 -9.08
CA GLN A 61 0.00 -12.93 -7.66
C GLN A 61 1.10 -12.13 -6.96
N ILE A 62 2.26 -11.89 -7.62
CA ILE A 62 3.33 -11.04 -7.08
C ILE A 62 2.83 -9.62 -6.81
N ALA A 63 2.19 -8.99 -7.79
CA ALA A 63 1.65 -7.65 -7.64
C ALA A 63 0.64 -7.57 -6.49
N THR A 64 -0.35 -8.47 -6.49
CA THR A 64 -1.38 -8.55 -5.46
C THR A 64 -0.80 -8.75 -4.06
N ILE A 65 0.16 -9.67 -3.90
CA ILE A 65 0.77 -9.93 -2.58
C ILE A 65 1.52 -8.68 -2.07
N ILE A 66 2.23 -7.95 -2.93
CA ILE A 66 2.91 -6.71 -2.55
C ILE A 66 1.89 -5.62 -2.18
N HIS A 67 0.81 -5.51 -2.94
CA HIS A 67 -0.28 -4.57 -2.71
C HIS A 67 -0.94 -4.79 -1.34
N GLU A 68 -1.42 -5.99 -1.08
CA GLU A 68 -2.08 -6.34 0.17
C GLU A 68 -1.13 -6.29 1.38
N LEU A 69 0.14 -6.67 1.19
CA LEU A 69 1.16 -6.50 2.21
C LEU A 69 1.34 -5.02 2.58
N THR A 70 1.19 -4.13 1.61
CA THR A 70 1.31 -2.69 1.87
C THR A 70 0.18 -2.17 2.74
N HIS A 71 -1.06 -2.59 2.50
CA HIS A 71 -2.20 -2.26 3.36
C HIS A 71 -1.94 -2.69 4.81
N PHE A 72 -1.46 -3.91 4.99
CA PHE A 72 -1.11 -4.44 6.30
C PHE A 72 0.00 -3.61 6.98
N LEU A 73 1.10 -3.33 6.28
CA LEU A 73 2.21 -2.54 6.83
C LEU A 73 1.80 -1.10 7.16
N LEU A 74 0.98 -0.50 6.30
CA LEU A 74 0.47 0.85 6.53
C LEU A 74 -0.42 0.90 7.79
N PHE A 75 -1.29 -0.10 7.96
CA PHE A 75 -2.10 -0.25 9.17
C PHE A 75 -1.23 -0.27 10.43
N ASP A 76 -0.23 -1.14 10.48
CA ASP A 76 0.68 -1.29 11.60
C ASP A 76 1.48 0.01 11.88
N ILE A 77 1.90 0.72 10.84
CA ILE A 77 2.61 2.00 10.97
C ILE A 77 1.70 3.06 11.59
N ILE A 78 0.47 3.19 11.09
CA ILE A 78 -0.49 4.19 11.58
C ILE A 78 -0.89 3.88 13.02
N GLU A 79 -1.21 2.62 13.33
CA GLU A 79 -1.53 2.23 14.71
C GLU A 79 -0.39 2.54 15.68
N SER A 80 0.84 2.18 15.30
CA SER A 80 2.03 2.47 16.11
C SER A 80 2.26 3.97 16.28
N LEU A 81 2.08 4.75 15.20
CA LEU A 81 2.20 6.21 15.24
C LEU A 81 1.17 6.84 16.19
N LEU A 82 -0.08 6.39 16.13
CA LEU A 82 -1.13 6.86 17.03
C LEU A 82 -0.84 6.50 18.48
N CYS A 83 -0.36 5.28 18.75
CA CYS A 83 0.08 4.89 20.08
C CYS A 83 1.18 5.83 20.62
N ASP A 84 2.15 6.16 19.81
CA ASP A 84 3.27 7.02 20.21
C ASP A 84 2.84 8.48 20.36
N VAL A 85 2.04 9.02 19.44
CA VAL A 85 1.59 10.42 19.48
C VAL A 85 0.63 10.66 20.63
N PHE A 86 -0.33 9.76 20.86
CA PHE A 86 -1.35 9.91 21.88
C PHE A 86 -0.97 9.30 23.23
N GLN A 87 0.19 8.63 23.30
CA GLN A 87 0.67 7.94 24.51
C GLN A 87 -0.38 6.93 25.03
N VAL A 88 -1.02 6.23 24.11
CA VAL A 88 -1.96 5.14 24.40
C VAL A 88 -1.34 3.80 24.06
N LYS A 89 -1.91 2.73 24.60
CA LYS A 89 -1.49 1.35 24.27
C LYS A 89 -2.32 0.83 23.10
N GLN A 90 -1.77 -0.12 22.38
CA GLN A 90 -2.53 -0.92 21.43
C GLN A 90 -3.74 -1.54 22.10
N SER A 91 -4.88 -1.48 21.42
CA SER A 91 -6.15 -2.04 21.89
C SER A 91 -7.03 -2.35 20.68
N SER A 92 -7.96 -3.27 20.84
CA SER A 92 -8.95 -3.60 19.81
C SER A 92 -9.81 -2.40 19.39
N THR A 93 -9.97 -1.43 20.28
CA THR A 93 -10.69 -0.17 19.97
C THR A 93 -9.85 0.72 19.04
N LEU A 94 -8.55 0.84 19.29
CA LEU A 94 -7.64 1.60 18.44
C LEU A 94 -7.48 0.91 17.07
N GLU A 95 -7.28 -0.40 17.08
CA GLU A 95 -7.24 -1.23 15.88
C GLU A 95 -8.50 -1.03 15.01
N GLY A 96 -9.70 -1.15 15.61
CA GLY A 96 -10.95 -0.91 14.91
C GLY A 96 -11.10 0.53 14.39
N PHE A 97 -10.57 1.52 15.12
CA PHE A 97 -10.56 2.91 14.68
C PHE A 97 -9.64 3.13 13.47
N VAL A 98 -8.42 2.60 13.51
CA VAL A 98 -7.47 2.70 12.38
C VAL A 98 -8.05 2.02 11.15
N TRP A 99 -8.60 0.81 11.31
CA TRP A 99 -9.23 0.08 10.22
C TRP A 99 -10.39 0.88 9.61
N TYR A 100 -11.25 1.46 10.46
CA TYR A 100 -12.35 2.31 9.99
C TYR A 100 -11.84 3.52 9.19
N CYS A 101 -10.81 4.21 9.69
CA CYS A 101 -10.23 5.35 8.99
C CYS A 101 -9.65 4.96 7.62
N LEU A 102 -8.87 3.89 7.57
CA LEU A 102 -8.24 3.40 6.33
C LEU A 102 -9.25 2.88 5.30
N SER A 103 -10.41 2.41 5.75
CA SER A 103 -11.48 1.95 4.86
C SER A 103 -12.46 3.04 4.43
N ASN A 104 -12.38 4.24 5.01
CA ASN A 104 -13.30 5.34 4.74
C ASN A 104 -12.56 6.65 4.44
N ASP A 105 -12.31 7.48 5.45
CA ASP A 105 -11.77 8.83 5.27
C ASP A 105 -10.36 8.85 4.68
N LEU A 106 -9.58 7.81 4.90
CA LEU A 106 -8.22 7.62 4.40
C LEU A 106 -8.10 6.57 3.30
N ALA A 107 -9.22 6.07 2.76
CA ALA A 107 -9.21 5.03 1.74
C ALA A 107 -8.39 5.41 0.49
N LEU A 108 -8.53 6.66 0.03
CA LEU A 108 -7.71 7.19 -1.08
C LEU A 108 -6.22 7.16 -0.76
N MET A 109 -5.83 7.55 0.44
CA MET A 109 -4.44 7.50 0.89
C MET A 109 -3.93 6.05 0.94
N ASN A 110 -4.76 5.16 1.45
CA ASN A 110 -4.45 3.74 1.61
C ASN A 110 -4.19 3.08 0.25
N GLU A 111 -5.11 3.22 -0.71
CA GLU A 111 -4.95 2.69 -2.06
C GLU A 111 -3.79 3.33 -2.82
N TYR A 112 -3.64 4.65 -2.73
CA TYR A 112 -2.52 5.33 -3.37
C TYR A 112 -1.17 4.86 -2.83
N CYS A 113 -1.06 4.65 -1.53
CA CYS A 113 0.12 4.08 -0.89
C CYS A 113 0.41 2.67 -1.43
N ALA A 114 -0.60 1.79 -1.47
CA ALA A 114 -0.45 0.41 -1.92
C ALA A 114 0.01 0.33 -3.38
N HIS A 115 -0.62 1.08 -4.28
CA HIS A 115 -0.20 1.13 -5.68
C HIS A 115 1.18 1.74 -5.89
N THR A 116 1.56 2.74 -5.08
CA THR A 116 2.89 3.34 -5.15
C THR A 116 3.98 2.34 -4.75
N VAL A 117 3.76 1.57 -3.69
CA VAL A 117 4.69 0.51 -3.25
C VAL A 117 4.74 -0.61 -4.28
N GLU A 118 3.58 -1.12 -4.71
CA GLU A 118 3.49 -2.12 -5.76
C GLU A 118 4.27 -1.68 -7.00
N GLY A 119 3.99 -0.48 -7.51
CA GLY A 119 4.62 0.09 -8.69
C GLY A 119 6.14 0.26 -8.60
N ARG A 120 6.71 0.28 -7.38
CA ARG A 120 8.16 0.30 -7.17
C ARG A 120 8.82 -1.02 -7.53
N PHE A 121 8.14 -2.13 -7.29
CA PHE A 121 8.70 -3.48 -7.38
C PHE A 121 8.30 -4.23 -8.64
N ILE A 122 7.16 -3.89 -9.26
CA ILE A 122 6.75 -4.46 -10.53
C ILE A 122 7.34 -3.67 -11.72
N PRO A 123 7.46 -4.28 -12.91
CA PRO A 123 8.02 -3.60 -14.07
C PRO A 123 7.17 -2.40 -14.49
N HIS A 124 7.82 -1.34 -14.92
CA HIS A 124 7.16 -0.18 -15.53
C HIS A 124 6.30 -0.63 -16.73
N GLY A 125 5.09 -0.13 -16.81
CA GLY A 125 4.10 -0.51 -17.82
C GLY A 125 3.12 -1.59 -17.39
N TYR A 126 3.32 -2.20 -16.20
CA TYR A 126 2.39 -3.15 -15.58
C TYR A 126 1.74 -2.61 -14.31
N GLN A 127 1.98 -1.36 -14.00
CA GLN A 127 1.39 -0.68 -12.87
C GLN A 127 -0.10 -0.47 -13.10
N ASN A 128 -0.90 -0.74 -12.08
CA ASN A 128 -2.34 -0.56 -12.09
C ASN A 128 -2.76 0.33 -10.91
N TYR A 129 -3.59 1.31 -11.20
CA TYR A 129 -4.14 2.23 -10.20
C TYR A 129 -5.67 2.19 -10.19
N ALA A 130 -6.29 1.11 -10.71
CA ALA A 130 -7.73 1.06 -10.92
C ALA A 130 -8.54 1.23 -9.63
N SER A 131 -8.14 0.63 -8.52
CA SER A 131 -8.86 0.79 -7.25
C SER A 131 -8.75 2.24 -6.73
N PHE A 132 -7.58 2.86 -6.83
CA PHE A 132 -7.41 4.27 -6.49
C PHE A 132 -8.23 5.19 -7.42
N GLU A 133 -8.21 4.95 -8.72
CA GLU A 133 -8.97 5.72 -9.70
C GLU A 133 -10.49 5.61 -9.44
N ASN A 134 -10.99 4.43 -9.14
CA ASN A 134 -12.39 4.22 -8.78
C ASN A 134 -12.78 5.01 -7.51
N LEU A 135 -11.95 4.97 -6.47
CA LEU A 135 -12.18 5.75 -5.26
C LEU A 135 -12.12 7.26 -5.52
N LEU A 136 -11.22 7.69 -6.41
CA LEU A 136 -11.11 9.09 -6.80
C LEU A 136 -12.35 9.59 -7.56
N GLU A 137 -12.97 8.74 -8.39
CA GLU A 137 -14.21 9.06 -9.10
C GLU A 137 -15.43 9.09 -8.16
N GLU A 138 -15.45 8.25 -7.13
CA GLU A 138 -16.55 8.15 -6.17
C GLU A 138 -16.46 9.16 -5.02
N THR A 139 -15.28 9.74 -4.79
CA THR A 139 -15.08 10.64 -3.65
C THR A 139 -15.80 11.97 -3.83
N THR A 140 -16.29 12.51 -2.72
CA THR A 140 -16.85 13.87 -2.61
C THR A 140 -15.86 14.88 -2.03
N PHE A 141 -14.60 14.47 -1.85
CA PHE A 141 -13.55 15.33 -1.31
C PHE A 141 -13.18 16.42 -2.32
N ASP A 142 -12.83 17.60 -1.79
CA ASP A 142 -12.24 18.65 -2.59
C ASP A 142 -10.78 18.32 -2.98
N ASP A 143 -10.27 19.08 -3.94
CA ASP A 143 -8.93 18.87 -4.48
C ASP A 143 -7.83 19.03 -3.42
N GLU A 144 -8.02 19.88 -2.42
CA GLU A 144 -7.09 20.10 -1.32
C GLU A 144 -6.99 18.85 -0.45
N LYS A 145 -8.12 18.29 -0.04
CA LYS A 145 -8.14 17.06 0.76
C LYS A 145 -7.58 15.87 -0.02
N ILE A 146 -7.94 15.71 -1.29
CA ILE A 146 -7.36 14.68 -2.17
C ILE A 146 -5.85 14.85 -2.20
N GLY A 147 -5.39 16.07 -2.37
CA GLY A 147 -4.01 16.43 -2.38
C GLY A 147 -3.25 15.99 -1.14
N ILE A 148 -3.74 16.34 0.01
CA ILE A 148 -3.15 15.97 1.30
C ILE A 148 -3.08 14.44 1.44
N LEU A 149 -4.14 13.72 1.08
CA LEU A 149 -4.19 12.27 1.17
C LEU A 149 -3.14 11.59 0.27
N MET A 150 -2.93 12.12 -0.94
CA MET A 150 -1.91 11.60 -1.85
C MET A 150 -0.48 11.86 -1.32
N VAL A 151 -0.22 13.04 -0.76
CA VAL A 151 1.09 13.35 -0.14
C VAL A 151 1.36 12.41 1.04
N LEU A 152 0.39 12.20 1.91
CA LEU A 152 0.50 11.26 3.02
C LEU A 152 0.75 9.82 2.52
N GLY A 153 -0.03 9.37 1.54
CA GLY A 153 0.14 8.06 0.93
C GLY A 153 1.53 7.87 0.32
N ASN A 154 2.04 8.87 -0.38
CA ASN A 154 3.39 8.84 -0.93
C ASN A 154 4.48 8.82 0.16
N THR A 155 4.26 9.55 1.25
CA THR A 155 5.20 9.57 2.40
C THR A 155 5.28 8.19 3.04
N PHE A 156 4.14 7.57 3.35
CA PHE A 156 4.11 6.22 3.91
C PHE A 156 4.65 5.18 2.92
N ALA A 157 4.33 5.32 1.63
CA ALA A 157 4.89 4.45 0.59
C ALA A 157 6.42 4.51 0.57
N GLY A 158 7.01 5.70 0.71
CA GLY A 158 8.46 5.88 0.79
C GLY A 158 9.09 5.11 1.96
N GLU A 159 8.47 5.15 3.14
CA GLU A 159 8.91 4.40 4.31
C GLU A 159 8.82 2.87 4.08
N ILE A 160 7.70 2.39 3.55
CA ILE A 160 7.48 0.97 3.26
C ILE A 160 8.45 0.48 2.18
N ILE A 161 8.61 1.24 1.10
CA ILE A 161 9.58 0.95 0.02
C ILE A 161 10.98 0.82 0.59
N GLY A 162 11.42 1.81 1.38
CA GLY A 162 12.76 1.80 1.98
C GLY A 162 13.04 0.56 2.81
N GLN A 163 12.01 0.01 3.45
CA GLN A 163 12.13 -1.22 4.24
C GLN A 163 12.09 -2.48 3.37
N LEU A 164 11.23 -2.53 2.37
CA LEU A 164 11.10 -3.69 1.48
C LEU A 164 12.28 -3.81 0.51
N GLU A 165 12.97 -2.72 0.18
CA GLU A 165 14.15 -2.73 -0.69
C GLU A 165 15.31 -3.58 -0.14
N ASP A 166 15.40 -3.74 1.18
CA ASP A 166 16.37 -4.62 1.82
C ASP A 166 16.12 -6.12 1.51
N TYR A 167 14.91 -6.47 1.09
CA TYR A 167 14.47 -7.86 0.85
C TYR A 167 14.14 -8.14 -0.60
N ILE A 168 13.58 -7.15 -1.30
CA ILE A 168 13.32 -7.22 -2.73
C ILE A 168 14.50 -6.56 -3.44
N ASP A 169 15.62 -7.26 -3.41
CA ASP A 169 16.89 -6.81 -3.98
C ASP A 169 16.86 -6.74 -5.52
N HIS A 170 17.95 -6.30 -6.11
CA HIS A 170 18.07 -6.19 -7.56
C HIS A 170 17.81 -7.51 -8.26
N ASP A 171 18.33 -8.62 -7.75
CA ASP A 171 18.22 -9.94 -8.39
C ASP A 171 16.76 -10.44 -8.37
N LEU A 172 16.05 -10.22 -7.25
CA LEU A 172 14.63 -10.54 -7.16
C LEU A 172 13.79 -9.66 -8.09
N ARG A 173 14.10 -8.36 -8.21
CA ARG A 173 13.41 -7.46 -9.17
C ARG A 173 13.61 -7.90 -10.63
N GLU A 174 14.82 -8.30 -11.00
CA GLU A 174 15.07 -8.84 -12.34
C GLU A 174 14.32 -10.17 -12.57
N ALA A 175 14.25 -11.04 -11.55
CA ALA A 175 13.47 -12.27 -11.63
C ALA A 175 11.95 -11.97 -11.79
N ILE A 176 11.42 -10.95 -11.10
CA ILE A 176 10.04 -10.48 -11.26
C ILE A 176 9.80 -10.00 -12.70
N LYS A 177 10.70 -9.19 -13.27
CA LYS A 177 10.59 -8.74 -14.67
C LYS A 177 10.58 -9.90 -15.66
N LEU A 178 11.39 -10.93 -15.41
CA LEU A 178 11.42 -12.11 -16.25
C LEU A 178 10.14 -12.92 -16.13
N GLN A 179 9.55 -13.00 -14.93
CA GLN A 179 8.26 -13.65 -14.72
C GLN A 179 7.14 -12.95 -15.51
N TYR A 180 7.05 -11.61 -15.42
CA TYR A 180 6.11 -10.84 -16.24
C TYR A 180 6.26 -11.10 -17.73
N LYS A 181 7.50 -11.08 -18.24
CA LYS A 181 7.78 -11.39 -19.66
C LYS A 181 7.43 -12.81 -20.06
N LYS A 182 7.51 -13.76 -19.13
CA LYS A 182 7.13 -15.15 -19.36
C LYS A 182 5.62 -15.28 -19.44
N ASP A 183 4.91 -14.70 -18.47
CA ASP A 183 3.46 -14.82 -18.37
C ASP A 183 2.75 -14.14 -19.54
N LEU A 184 3.23 -12.99 -20.01
CA LEU A 184 2.73 -12.31 -21.22
C LEU A 184 2.79 -13.17 -22.50
N LYS A 185 3.65 -14.18 -22.54
CA LYS A 185 3.71 -15.10 -23.67
C LYS A 185 2.74 -16.26 -23.57
N ASN A 186 2.10 -16.42 -22.41
CA ASN A 186 1.08 -17.42 -22.20
C ASN A 186 -0.19 -17.00 -22.96
N PRO A 187 -0.71 -17.82 -23.91
CA PRO A 187 -1.95 -17.48 -24.61
C PRO A 187 -3.17 -17.41 -23.68
N ASP A 188 -3.11 -18.03 -22.51
CA ASP A 188 -4.15 -18.01 -21.48
C ASP A 188 -3.93 -16.88 -20.47
N TYR A 189 -2.94 -15.99 -20.70
CA TYR A 189 -2.66 -14.86 -19.83
C TYR A 189 -3.93 -14.00 -19.69
N LYS A 190 -4.55 -14.12 -18.55
CA LYS A 190 -5.74 -13.35 -18.21
C LYS A 190 -5.31 -11.98 -17.69
N SER A 191 -5.16 -11.03 -18.59
CA SER A 191 -5.16 -9.63 -18.18
C SER A 191 -6.56 -9.29 -17.71
N ILE A 192 -6.78 -9.34 -16.41
CA ILE A 192 -8.03 -8.85 -15.83
C ILE A 192 -7.97 -7.32 -15.91
N GLY A 193 -8.58 -6.73 -16.94
CA GLY A 193 -8.68 -5.29 -17.12
C GLY A 193 -7.38 -4.54 -17.42
N TYR A 194 -6.25 -5.23 -17.47
CA TYR A 194 -5.01 -4.66 -17.98
C TYR A 194 -5.03 -4.67 -19.50
N GLU A 195 -5.79 -3.79 -20.10
CA GLU A 195 -5.41 -3.31 -21.42
C GLU A 195 -3.97 -2.87 -21.30
N SER A 196 -3.12 -3.30 -22.27
CA SER A 196 -1.71 -2.94 -22.28
C SER A 196 -1.60 -1.47 -21.89
N MET A 197 -1.15 -1.20 -20.67
CA MET A 197 -0.90 0.16 -20.24
C MET A 197 0.33 0.67 -20.98
N ASP A 198 0.17 0.85 -22.28
CA ASP A 198 0.95 1.79 -23.06
C ASP A 198 0.65 3.16 -22.45
N SER A 199 1.40 3.44 -21.42
CA SER A 199 1.33 4.68 -20.66
C SER A 199 0.01 4.89 -19.90
N VAL A 200 0.00 4.73 -18.61
CA VAL A 200 -0.59 5.76 -17.80
C VAL A 200 0.20 7.03 -18.15
N LYS A 201 -0.18 7.66 -19.22
CA LYS A 201 0.05 9.09 -19.35
C LYS A 201 -0.57 9.60 -18.09
N MET A 202 0.28 10.06 -17.16
CA MET A 202 -0.20 10.88 -16.06
C MET A 202 -1.10 11.90 -16.71
N ASP A 203 -2.41 11.69 -16.63
CA ASP A 203 -3.38 12.56 -17.28
C ASP A 203 -3.06 13.97 -16.82
N VAL A 204 -3.30 14.95 -17.67
CA VAL A 204 -3.12 16.37 -17.34
C VAL A 204 -3.78 16.68 -15.99
N LYS A 205 -4.90 16.03 -15.67
CA LYS A 205 -5.60 16.08 -14.38
C LYS A 205 -4.71 15.63 -13.22
N ASN A 206 -4.01 14.49 -13.33
CA ASN A 206 -3.08 13.99 -12.32
C ASN A 206 -1.82 14.87 -12.23
N GLN A 207 -1.40 15.48 -13.33
CA GLN A 207 -0.27 16.40 -13.34
C GLN A 207 -0.62 17.74 -12.68
N ILE A 208 -1.85 18.22 -12.85
CA ILE A 208 -2.39 19.41 -12.15
C ILE A 208 -2.51 19.12 -10.66
N ILE A 209 -3.06 17.95 -10.28
CA ILE A 209 -3.13 17.50 -8.88
C ILE A 209 -1.72 17.42 -8.30
N PHE A 210 -0.77 16.81 -9.00
CA PHE A 210 0.62 16.69 -8.54
C PHE A 210 1.30 18.05 -8.32
N ASN A 211 1.10 19.00 -9.23
CA ASN A 211 1.65 20.36 -9.10
C ASN A 211 0.99 21.12 -7.94
N TYR A 212 -0.33 21.01 -7.82
CA TYR A 212 -1.09 21.59 -6.70
C TYR A 212 -0.63 21.04 -5.33
N LEU A 213 -0.26 19.76 -5.29
CA LEU A 213 0.26 19.11 -4.10
C LEU A 213 1.60 19.67 -3.65
N PHE A 214 2.52 19.91 -4.59
CA PHE A 214 3.80 20.52 -4.27
C PHE A 214 3.64 21.93 -3.76
N ASP A 215 2.75 22.71 -4.37
CA ASP A 215 2.48 24.10 -3.96
C ASP A 215 1.79 24.14 -2.59
N SER A 216 0.82 23.26 -2.34
CA SER A 216 0.11 23.18 -1.05
C SER A 216 0.97 22.60 0.08
N PHE A 217 1.98 21.78 -0.22
CA PHE A 217 2.91 21.25 0.77
C PHE A 217 3.83 22.33 1.35
N ASP A 218 4.27 23.27 0.52
CA ASP A 218 5.03 24.42 0.97
C ASP A 218 4.19 25.35 1.88
N GLU A 219 2.91 25.54 1.57
CA GLU A 219 1.99 26.31 2.41
C GLU A 219 1.58 25.56 3.70
N ALA A 220 1.37 24.23 3.62
CA ALA A 220 0.98 23.41 4.79
C ALA A 220 2.15 23.19 5.78
N SER A 221 3.39 23.27 5.32
CA SER A 221 4.57 23.17 6.21
C SER A 221 4.69 24.34 7.19
N ASP A 222 4.07 25.48 6.88
CA ASP A 222 4.04 26.66 7.74
C ASP A 222 2.86 26.67 8.74
N VAL A 223 1.87 25.78 8.61
CA VAL A 223 0.75 25.73 9.55
C VAL A 223 1.18 25.02 10.82
N ASN A 224 1.26 25.79 11.88
CA ASN A 224 1.64 25.38 13.23
C ASN A 224 0.55 24.46 13.84
N ASN A 225 0.56 23.19 13.46
CA ASN A 225 -0.46 22.17 13.79
C ASN A 225 -0.45 21.73 15.26
N ARG A 226 0.29 22.40 16.16
CA ARG A 226 0.39 22.02 17.58
C ARG A 226 -0.96 22.07 18.29
N GLU A 227 -1.79 23.07 18.03
CA GLU A 227 -3.10 23.23 18.66
C GLU A 227 -4.09 22.15 18.17
N ASN A 228 -4.07 21.82 16.88
CA ASN A 228 -4.89 20.75 16.32
C ASN A 228 -4.48 19.37 16.84
N LEU A 229 -3.17 19.14 17.04
CA LEU A 229 -2.64 17.90 17.62
C LEU A 229 -3.08 17.71 19.09
N GLU A 230 -3.08 18.76 19.88
CA GLU A 230 -3.55 18.70 21.29
C GLU A 230 -5.07 18.48 21.35
N PHE A 231 -5.85 19.09 20.46
CA PHE A 231 -7.29 18.87 20.35
C PHE A 231 -7.62 17.41 19.98
N LEU A 232 -6.89 16.83 19.03
CA LEU A 232 -7.04 15.42 18.64
C LEU A 232 -6.63 14.48 19.78
N LYS A 233 -5.54 14.78 20.50
CA LYS A 233 -5.10 14.02 21.68
C LYS A 233 -6.19 13.96 22.75
N GLU A 234 -6.82 15.08 23.06
CA GLU A 234 -7.91 15.14 24.05
C GLU A 234 -9.16 14.39 23.55
N GLY A 235 -9.50 14.52 22.28
CA GLY A 235 -10.65 13.83 21.68
C GLY A 235 -10.52 12.30 21.72
N ILE A 236 -9.31 11.78 21.48
CA ILE A 236 -9.03 10.33 21.51
C ILE A 236 -8.95 9.83 22.95
N LYS A 237 -8.26 10.54 23.87
CA LYS A 237 -8.20 10.15 25.28
C LYS A 237 -9.57 10.04 25.95
N ASN A 238 -10.55 10.79 25.48
CA ASN A 238 -11.91 10.75 26.00
C ASN A 238 -12.80 9.67 25.38
N ARG A 239 -12.34 8.96 24.35
CA ARG A 239 -13.09 7.91 23.62
C ARG A 239 -12.48 6.51 23.70
N VAL A 240 -11.24 6.42 24.14
CA VAL A 240 -10.47 5.19 24.40
C VAL A 240 -10.29 4.99 25.91
#